data_f6bb201e6241aac131a0c3f7bce076d3
#
_entry.id   f6bb201e6241aac131a0c3f7bce076d3
#
_cell.length_a   1.000
_cell.length_b   1.000
_cell.length_c   1.000
_cell.angle_alpha   90.00
_cell.angle_beta   90.00
_cell.angle_gamma   90.00
#
_symmetry.space_group_name_H-M   'P 1'
#
loop_
_entity.id
_entity.type
_entity.pdbx_description
1 polymer ?
#
loop_
_entity_poly.entity_id
_entity_poly.type
_entity_poly.pdbx_seq_one_letter_code
_entity_poly.pdbx_strand_id
1 'polypeptide(L)'
;RRCTQGFANFMKQQGLAEKGVVIGYDKRFQAEFFAATAAEVMAANGIHVWLTDGATPTPTISYSVVDKQAGGAINITASHNPPWDCGFKVRDVNGGAIPPDDLKKIEAAIPEITAVKTTKLEEAKHSGLVEMFDAAPAYIAQLNRLVDIEAIKNAGFTLLVDCMWGNGAGWFPRLLAGGKTTVKEVHNERNPIYPHMTRPEPIPPNVDLCLRF
;
A
#
# COMPACT_ATOMS: atom_id res chain seq x y z
N ARG A 1 15.56 -1.20 -6.03
CA ARG A 1 16.67 -0.63 -5.24
C ARG A 1 17.03 0.78 -5.65
N ARG A 2 17.35 1.04 -6.94
CA ARG A 2 17.77 2.37 -7.41
C ARG A 2 16.71 3.45 -7.14
N CYS A 3 15.45 3.21 -7.49
CA CYS A 3 14.35 4.16 -7.24
C CYS A 3 14.22 4.47 -5.74
N THR A 4 14.36 3.46 -4.88
CA THR A 4 14.33 3.64 -3.43
C THR A 4 15.50 4.50 -2.94
N GLN A 5 16.70 4.27 -3.48
CA GLN A 5 17.85 5.12 -3.14
C GLN A 5 17.62 6.57 -3.60
N GLY A 6 17.03 6.79 -4.77
CA GLY A 6 16.65 8.13 -5.25
C GLY A 6 15.67 8.81 -4.29
N PHE A 7 14.67 8.09 -3.82
CA PHE A 7 13.72 8.64 -2.82
C PHE A 7 14.39 8.89 -1.46
N ALA A 8 15.28 8.02 -1.01
CA ALA A 8 16.07 8.24 0.22
C ALA A 8 16.95 9.50 0.11
N ASN A 9 17.60 9.70 -1.04
CA ASN A 9 18.39 10.90 -1.31
C ASN A 9 17.52 12.17 -1.28
N PHE A 10 16.36 12.13 -1.93
CA PHE A 10 15.38 13.20 -1.92
C PHE A 10 14.92 13.53 -0.49
N MET A 11 14.51 12.52 0.30
CA MET A 11 14.08 12.73 1.69
C MET A 11 15.16 13.41 2.53
N LYS A 12 16.42 13.03 2.36
CA LYS A 12 17.56 13.69 3.03
C LYS A 12 17.74 15.13 2.60
N GLN A 13 17.64 15.41 1.30
CA GLN A 13 17.76 16.76 0.75
C GLN A 13 16.62 17.69 1.22
N GLN A 14 15.43 17.14 1.44
CA GLN A 14 14.26 17.88 1.92
C GLN A 14 14.14 17.94 3.46
N GLY A 15 15.09 17.35 4.21
CA GLY A 15 15.00 17.28 5.68
C GLY A 15 13.88 16.38 6.21
N LEU A 16 13.42 15.41 5.40
CA LEU A 16 12.32 14.50 5.74
C LEU A 16 12.81 13.15 6.29
N ALA A 17 14.09 12.86 6.20
CA ALA A 17 14.65 11.56 6.56
C ALA A 17 14.41 11.15 8.02
N GLU A 18 14.48 12.11 8.95
CA GLU A 18 14.25 11.87 10.39
C GLU A 18 12.80 11.51 10.73
N LYS A 19 11.85 11.88 9.84
CA LYS A 19 10.44 11.53 10.00
C LYS A 19 10.13 10.08 9.64
N GLY A 20 11.10 9.34 9.09
CA GLY A 20 10.87 7.97 8.62
C GLY A 20 9.96 7.86 7.40
N VAL A 21 9.70 6.63 6.96
CA VAL A 21 8.92 6.32 5.77
C VAL A 21 7.98 5.14 6.00
N VAL A 22 6.75 5.22 5.50
CA VAL A 22 5.85 4.07 5.43
C VAL A 22 6.10 3.30 4.14
N ILE A 23 6.17 1.96 4.22
CA ILE A 23 6.26 1.09 3.04
C ILE A 23 5.14 0.08 3.08
N GLY A 24 4.38 0.00 1.99
CA GLY A 24 3.33 -0.98 1.82
C GLY A 24 3.29 -1.54 0.41
N TYR A 25 2.49 -2.59 0.22
CA TYR A 25 2.42 -3.32 -1.05
C TYR A 25 1.05 -3.94 -1.29
N ASP A 26 0.78 -4.31 -2.54
CA ASP A 26 -0.45 -4.99 -2.94
C ASP A 26 -0.29 -6.52 -3.04
N LYS A 27 -1.36 -7.22 -3.47
CA LYS A 27 -1.38 -8.68 -3.62
C LYS A 27 -0.70 -9.20 -4.91
N ARG A 28 -0.03 -8.34 -5.68
CA ARG A 28 0.67 -8.73 -6.90
C ARG A 28 1.82 -9.70 -6.63
N PHE A 29 2.25 -10.37 -7.69
CA PHE A 29 3.38 -11.29 -7.62
C PHE A 29 4.65 -10.58 -7.16
N GLN A 30 5.30 -11.12 -6.15
CA GLN A 30 6.54 -10.60 -5.53
C GLN A 30 6.45 -9.19 -4.91
N ALA A 31 5.29 -8.58 -4.78
CA ALA A 31 5.18 -7.23 -4.23
C ALA A 31 5.76 -7.12 -2.80
N GLU A 32 5.59 -8.16 -1.97
CA GLU A 32 6.19 -8.29 -0.64
C GLU A 32 7.71 -8.26 -0.66
N PHE A 33 8.36 -8.91 -1.62
CA PHE A 33 9.82 -8.93 -1.75
C PHE A 33 10.37 -7.58 -2.24
N PHE A 34 9.63 -6.89 -3.10
CA PHE A 34 10.01 -5.53 -3.51
C PHE A 34 9.86 -4.54 -2.38
N ALA A 35 8.83 -4.66 -1.53
CA ALA A 35 8.65 -3.84 -0.34
C ALA A 35 9.76 -4.10 0.68
N ALA A 36 10.11 -5.35 0.94
CA ALA A 36 11.24 -5.74 1.78
C ALA A 36 12.56 -5.15 1.25
N THR A 37 12.81 -5.26 -0.07
CA THR A 37 14.00 -4.66 -0.70
C THR A 37 14.03 -3.14 -0.56
N ALA A 38 12.89 -2.46 -0.63
CA ALA A 38 12.79 -1.03 -0.39
C ALA A 38 13.11 -0.69 1.08
N ALA A 39 12.61 -1.48 2.02
CA ALA A 39 12.92 -1.31 3.45
C ALA A 39 14.42 -1.47 3.73
N GLU A 40 15.08 -2.46 3.13
CA GLU A 40 16.55 -2.67 3.22
C GLU A 40 17.34 -1.44 2.77
N VAL A 41 16.94 -0.81 1.67
CA VAL A 41 17.60 0.38 1.15
C VAL A 41 17.36 1.59 2.05
N MET A 42 16.13 1.83 2.50
CA MET A 42 15.81 2.94 3.39
C MET A 42 16.56 2.82 4.72
N ALA A 43 16.54 1.65 5.34
CA ALA A 43 17.26 1.38 6.59
C ALA A 43 18.78 1.57 6.44
N ALA A 44 19.38 1.09 5.33
CA ALA A 44 20.81 1.31 5.05
C ALA A 44 21.16 2.79 4.85
N ASN A 45 20.18 3.64 4.60
CA ASN A 45 20.33 5.09 4.55
C ASN A 45 20.06 5.79 5.89
N GLY A 46 19.80 5.03 6.97
CA GLY A 46 19.49 5.55 8.31
C GLY A 46 18.07 6.11 8.43
N ILE A 47 17.16 5.75 7.53
CA ILE A 47 15.77 6.20 7.55
C ILE A 47 14.93 5.12 8.21
N HIS A 48 14.19 5.47 9.26
CA HIS A 48 13.26 4.57 9.93
C HIS A 48 12.12 4.15 8.98
N VAL A 49 11.74 2.88 9.02
CA VAL A 49 10.73 2.29 8.13
C VAL A 49 9.61 1.65 8.95
N TRP A 50 8.38 2.06 8.70
CA TRP A 50 7.19 1.30 9.04
C TRP A 50 6.79 0.46 7.82
N LEU A 51 7.05 -0.85 7.89
CA LEU A 51 6.70 -1.80 6.83
C LEU A 51 5.39 -2.50 7.20
N THR A 52 4.39 -2.45 6.30
CA THR A 52 3.14 -3.18 6.56
C THR A 52 3.38 -4.68 6.69
N ASP A 53 2.74 -5.32 7.64
CA ASP A 53 2.85 -6.76 7.93
C ASP A 53 2.16 -7.65 6.88
N GLY A 54 1.29 -7.04 6.07
CA GLY A 54 0.58 -7.69 4.97
C GLY A 54 0.28 -6.76 3.81
N ALA A 55 -0.24 -7.35 2.73
CA ALA A 55 -0.73 -6.58 1.58
C ALA A 55 -1.84 -5.60 2.00
N THR A 56 -1.66 -4.32 1.71
CA THR A 56 -2.42 -3.22 2.30
C THR A 56 -2.98 -2.30 1.20
N PRO A 57 -4.26 -1.89 1.27
CA PRO A 57 -4.85 -0.96 0.31
C PRO A 57 -4.12 0.38 0.28
N THR A 58 -3.99 0.95 -0.91
CA THR A 58 -3.33 2.25 -1.12
C THR A 58 -3.85 3.37 -0.18
N PRO A 59 -5.16 3.56 0.04
CA PRO A 59 -5.63 4.61 0.95
C PRO A 59 -5.21 4.36 2.40
N THR A 60 -5.08 3.12 2.84
CA THR A 60 -4.59 2.77 4.16
C THR A 60 -3.10 3.14 4.32
N ILE A 61 -2.27 2.83 3.30
CA ILE A 61 -0.85 3.24 3.27
C ILE A 61 -0.74 4.77 3.29
N SER A 62 -1.55 5.46 2.50
CA SER A 62 -1.59 6.93 2.47
C SER A 62 -1.95 7.52 3.82
N TYR A 63 -2.97 6.98 4.50
CA TYR A 63 -3.36 7.43 5.82
C TYR A 63 -2.28 7.15 6.88
N SER A 64 -1.57 6.03 6.76
CA SER A 64 -0.47 5.71 7.67
C SER A 64 0.66 6.76 7.67
N VAL A 65 0.87 7.47 6.55
CA VAL A 65 1.81 8.61 6.53
C VAL A 65 1.39 9.69 7.52
N VAL A 66 0.11 10.03 7.52
CA VAL A 66 -0.46 11.05 8.42
C VAL A 66 -0.46 10.55 9.87
N ASP A 67 -0.90 9.31 10.11
CA ASP A 67 -0.96 8.68 11.43
C ASP A 67 0.42 8.59 12.10
N LYS A 68 1.45 8.19 11.34
CA LYS A 68 2.84 8.08 11.82
C LYS A 68 3.61 9.40 11.76
N GLN A 69 3.04 10.45 11.19
CA GLN A 69 3.72 11.72 10.88
C GLN A 69 4.99 11.51 10.05
N ALA A 70 4.96 10.50 9.17
CA ALA A 70 6.09 10.08 8.35
C ALA A 70 6.45 11.13 7.29
N GLY A 71 7.69 11.09 6.80
CA GLY A 71 8.18 11.95 5.73
C GLY A 71 7.65 11.59 4.34
N GLY A 72 6.89 10.50 4.23
CA GLY A 72 6.28 10.02 3.00
C GLY A 72 6.06 8.51 3.00
N ALA A 73 5.68 7.95 1.85
CA ALA A 73 5.57 6.50 1.71
C ALA A 73 6.06 5.97 0.36
N ILE A 74 6.41 4.69 0.37
CA ILE A 74 6.57 3.86 -0.83
C ILE A 74 5.42 2.86 -0.88
N ASN A 75 4.73 2.81 -2.02
CA ASN A 75 3.68 1.84 -2.27
C ASN A 75 4.06 1.00 -3.49
N ILE A 76 4.29 -0.30 -3.26
CA ILE A 76 4.57 -1.26 -4.32
C ILE A 76 3.25 -1.72 -4.91
N THR A 77 2.88 -1.17 -6.05
CA THR A 77 1.61 -1.46 -6.74
C THR A 77 1.62 -0.95 -8.17
N ALA A 78 1.04 -1.70 -9.07
CA ALA A 78 0.71 -1.25 -10.43
C ALA A 78 -0.78 -0.89 -10.59
N SER A 79 -1.50 -0.64 -9.47
CA SER A 79 -2.92 -0.24 -9.51
C SER A 79 -3.80 -1.28 -10.22
N HIS A 80 -4.48 -0.87 -11.30
CA HIS A 80 -5.36 -1.70 -12.12
C HIS A 80 -4.69 -2.25 -13.38
N ASN A 81 -3.37 -2.17 -13.49
CA ASN A 81 -2.62 -2.69 -14.64
C ASN A 81 -2.70 -4.24 -14.72
N PRO A 82 -2.38 -4.83 -15.88
CA PRO A 82 -2.31 -6.28 -16.05
C PRO A 82 -1.44 -7.00 -15.00
N PRO A 83 -1.58 -8.32 -14.84
CA PRO A 83 -0.94 -9.08 -13.75
C PRO A 83 0.60 -9.08 -13.81
N TRP A 84 1.20 -8.94 -14.99
CA TRP A 84 2.65 -8.91 -15.18
C TRP A 84 3.32 -7.59 -14.80
N ASP A 85 2.53 -6.53 -14.58
CA ASP A 85 3.05 -5.24 -14.16
C ASP A 85 3.26 -5.19 -12.64
N CYS A 86 4.35 -4.55 -12.22
CA CYS A 86 4.57 -4.11 -10.86
C CYS A 86 5.06 -2.67 -10.89
N GLY A 87 4.72 -1.87 -9.88
CA GLY A 87 5.06 -0.46 -9.87
C GLY A 87 5.62 0.02 -8.54
N PHE A 88 6.35 1.11 -8.61
CA PHE A 88 6.91 1.82 -7.48
C PHE A 88 6.30 3.21 -7.43
N LYS A 89 5.47 3.48 -6.42
CA LYS A 89 4.80 4.77 -6.23
C LYS A 89 5.25 5.41 -4.93
N VAL A 90 5.46 6.72 -4.95
CA VAL A 90 5.80 7.50 -3.75
C VAL A 90 4.64 8.38 -3.31
N ARG A 91 4.56 8.64 -2.01
CA ARG A 91 3.60 9.54 -1.38
C ARG A 91 4.33 10.66 -0.68
N ASP A 92 3.71 11.84 -0.65
CA ASP A 92 4.20 12.99 0.08
C ASP A 92 3.91 12.88 1.60
N VAL A 93 4.28 13.90 2.35
CA VAL A 93 4.08 14.00 3.81
C VAL A 93 2.60 14.01 4.24
N ASN A 94 1.68 14.27 3.33
CA ASN A 94 0.24 14.27 3.57
C ASN A 94 -0.42 12.96 3.12
N GLY A 95 0.38 11.99 2.66
CA GLY A 95 -0.11 10.72 2.10
C GLY A 95 -0.68 10.85 0.69
N GLY A 96 -0.60 12.02 0.07
CA GLY A 96 -1.03 12.29 -1.31
C GLY A 96 -0.04 11.76 -2.36
N ALA A 97 -0.42 11.86 -3.63
CA ALA A 97 0.52 11.65 -4.72
C ALA A 97 1.59 12.74 -4.67
N ILE A 98 2.85 12.34 -4.86
CA ILE A 98 3.94 13.32 -4.87
C ILE A 98 3.77 14.31 -6.04
N PRO A 99 4.00 15.62 -5.83
CA PRO A 99 3.91 16.61 -6.89
C PRO A 99 4.88 16.31 -8.04
N PRO A 100 4.52 16.62 -9.30
CA PRO A 100 5.36 16.33 -10.47
C PRO A 100 6.79 16.88 -10.39
N ASP A 101 6.97 18.08 -9.82
CA ASP A 101 8.29 18.69 -9.71
C ASP A 101 9.16 17.99 -8.65
N ASP A 102 8.57 17.49 -7.58
CA ASP A 102 9.30 16.66 -6.60
C ASP A 102 9.59 15.26 -7.16
N LEU A 103 8.68 14.70 -7.97
CA LEU A 103 8.96 13.45 -8.68
C LEU A 103 10.18 13.57 -9.58
N LYS A 104 10.32 14.67 -10.34
CA LYS A 104 11.52 14.94 -11.16
C LYS A 104 12.80 15.03 -10.32
N LYS A 105 12.73 15.62 -9.12
CA LYS A 105 13.87 15.66 -8.18
C LYS A 105 14.26 14.26 -7.70
N ILE A 106 13.27 13.41 -7.41
CA ILE A 106 13.51 12.00 -7.04
C ILE A 106 14.16 11.25 -8.19
N GLU A 107 13.64 11.41 -9.42
CA GLU A 107 14.19 10.78 -10.62
C GLU A 107 15.63 11.20 -10.87
N ALA A 108 15.92 12.50 -10.75
CA ALA A 108 17.29 13.04 -10.89
C ALA A 108 18.25 12.55 -9.78
N ALA A 109 17.72 12.17 -8.62
CA ALA A 109 18.50 11.65 -7.50
C ALA A 109 18.73 10.13 -7.56
N ILE A 110 18.22 9.42 -8.58
CA ILE A 110 18.41 7.98 -8.77
C ILE A 110 19.86 7.71 -9.18
N PRO A 111 20.65 7.01 -8.35
CA PRO A 111 22.06 6.77 -8.63
C PRO A 111 22.29 5.56 -9.53
N GLU A 112 23.53 5.33 -9.95
CA GLU A 112 23.96 4.04 -10.48
C GLU A 112 23.85 2.94 -9.43
N ILE A 113 23.70 1.68 -9.88
CA ILE A 113 23.44 0.54 -8.99
C ILE A 113 24.55 0.33 -7.95
N THR A 114 25.78 0.63 -8.29
CA THR A 114 26.96 0.51 -7.40
C THR A 114 26.95 1.48 -6.22
N ALA A 115 26.17 2.56 -6.31
CA ALA A 115 26.04 3.55 -5.25
C ALA A 115 24.79 3.31 -4.35
N VAL A 116 24.03 2.24 -4.58
CA VAL A 116 22.87 1.89 -3.76
C VAL A 116 23.33 1.23 -2.46
N LYS A 117 22.92 1.80 -1.33
CA LYS A 117 23.15 1.24 0.00
C LYS A 117 22.08 0.19 0.32
N THR A 118 22.50 -0.93 0.89
CA THR A 118 21.59 -1.99 1.34
C THR A 118 22.06 -2.59 2.66
N THR A 119 21.12 -3.06 3.47
CA THR A 119 21.36 -3.93 4.63
C THR A 119 20.40 -5.10 4.55
N LYS A 120 20.59 -6.14 5.33
CA LYS A 120 19.63 -7.23 5.39
C LYS A 120 18.42 -6.82 6.21
N LEU A 121 17.21 -7.22 5.77
CA LEU A 121 15.96 -6.87 6.44
C LEU A 121 15.98 -7.26 7.93
N GLU A 122 16.47 -8.46 8.25
CA GLU A 122 16.53 -8.93 9.64
C GLU A 122 17.51 -8.13 10.50
N GLU A 123 18.62 -7.69 9.95
CA GLU A 123 19.55 -6.78 10.65
C GLU A 123 18.89 -5.42 10.92
N ALA A 124 18.15 -4.89 9.93
CA ALA A 124 17.42 -3.64 10.08
C ALA A 124 16.27 -3.72 11.11
N LYS A 125 15.58 -4.85 11.19
CA LYS A 125 14.58 -5.12 12.24
C LYS A 125 15.23 -5.18 13.63
N HIS A 126 16.33 -5.91 13.78
CA HIS A 126 17.05 -6.02 15.06
C HIS A 126 17.60 -4.67 15.53
N SER A 127 18.04 -3.80 14.64
CA SER A 127 18.51 -2.46 14.97
C SER A 127 17.39 -1.45 15.26
N GLY A 128 16.12 -1.83 15.09
CA GLY A 128 14.96 -0.95 15.24
C GLY A 128 14.74 0.03 14.09
N LEU A 129 15.50 -0.10 12.99
CA LEU A 129 15.30 0.74 11.80
C LEU A 129 14.11 0.29 10.94
N VAL A 130 13.67 -0.96 11.06
CA VAL A 130 12.47 -1.46 10.39
C VAL A 130 11.50 -2.04 11.44
N GLU A 131 10.32 -1.46 11.51
CA GLU A 131 9.19 -1.90 12.34
C GLU A 131 8.09 -2.47 11.43
N MET A 132 7.65 -3.72 11.71
CA MET A 132 6.48 -4.29 11.08
C MET A 132 5.22 -3.80 11.79
N PHE A 133 4.16 -3.41 11.06
CA PHE A 133 2.93 -2.92 11.69
C PHE A 133 1.66 -3.29 10.92
N ASP A 134 0.55 -3.47 11.65
CA ASP A 134 -0.80 -3.54 11.07
C ASP A 134 -1.32 -2.10 10.84
N ALA A 135 -1.52 -1.74 9.59
CA ALA A 135 -2.02 -0.41 9.21
C ALA A 135 -3.56 -0.29 9.36
N ALA A 136 -4.28 -1.39 9.52
CA ALA A 136 -5.74 -1.39 9.48
C ALA A 136 -6.41 -0.71 10.69
N PRO A 137 -5.96 -0.89 11.96
CA PRO A 137 -6.66 -0.31 13.11
C PRO A 137 -6.78 1.22 13.04
N ALA A 138 -5.70 1.93 12.73
CA ALA A 138 -5.70 3.39 12.63
C ALA A 138 -6.61 3.86 11.49
N TYR A 139 -6.55 3.19 10.33
CA TYR A 139 -7.40 3.53 9.19
C TYR A 139 -8.88 3.27 9.47
N ILE A 140 -9.23 2.16 10.12
CA ILE A 140 -10.61 1.86 10.52
C ILE A 140 -11.12 2.90 11.53
N ALA A 141 -10.30 3.30 12.48
CA ALA A 141 -10.67 4.38 13.42
C ALA A 141 -10.96 5.69 12.68
N GLN A 142 -10.17 6.01 11.64
CA GLN A 142 -10.42 7.18 10.80
C GLN A 142 -11.70 7.04 9.98
N LEU A 143 -11.98 5.88 9.40
CA LEU A 143 -13.22 5.63 8.67
C LEU A 143 -14.45 5.82 9.55
N ASN A 144 -14.43 5.34 10.79
CA ASN A 144 -15.52 5.52 11.76
C ASN A 144 -15.75 7.00 12.16
N ARG A 145 -14.74 7.86 11.98
CA ARG A 145 -14.92 9.32 12.17
C ARG A 145 -15.52 10.03 10.97
N LEU A 146 -15.31 9.48 9.77
CA LEU A 146 -15.72 10.11 8.51
C LEU A 146 -17.07 9.57 7.99
N VAL A 147 -17.42 8.34 8.32
CA VAL A 147 -18.56 7.62 7.79
C VAL A 147 -19.34 6.99 8.95
N ASP A 148 -20.66 7.10 8.92
CA ASP A 148 -21.53 6.41 9.87
C ASP A 148 -21.62 4.91 9.51
N ILE A 149 -20.58 4.18 9.91
CA ILE A 149 -20.47 2.73 9.68
C ILE A 149 -21.60 1.97 10.39
N GLU A 150 -22.05 2.44 11.58
CA GLU A 150 -23.13 1.79 12.33
C GLU A 150 -24.47 1.91 11.58
N ALA A 151 -24.77 3.04 10.94
CA ALA A 151 -25.95 3.17 10.10
C ALA A 151 -25.93 2.16 8.93
N ILE A 152 -24.76 2.00 8.28
CA ILE A 152 -24.59 1.03 7.18
C ILE A 152 -24.76 -0.42 7.68
N LYS A 153 -24.14 -0.76 8.81
CA LYS A 153 -24.29 -2.08 9.44
C LYS A 153 -25.77 -2.44 9.70
N ASN A 154 -26.54 -1.48 10.17
CA ASN A 154 -27.93 -1.69 10.59
C ASN A 154 -28.96 -1.52 9.47
N ALA A 155 -28.55 -1.09 8.27
CA ALA A 155 -29.45 -0.85 7.14
C ALA A 155 -30.09 -2.11 6.54
N GLY A 156 -29.52 -3.30 6.80
CA GLY A 156 -30.08 -4.58 6.31
C GLY A 156 -29.81 -4.83 4.83
N PHE A 157 -28.74 -4.26 4.27
CA PHE A 157 -28.37 -4.53 2.88
C PHE A 157 -27.79 -5.94 2.71
N THR A 158 -27.92 -6.47 1.49
CA THR A 158 -27.11 -7.58 1.01
C THR A 158 -26.12 -7.02 -0.01
N LEU A 159 -24.83 -7.02 0.33
CA LEU A 159 -23.77 -6.46 -0.51
C LEU A 159 -22.99 -7.60 -1.19
N LEU A 160 -22.86 -7.51 -2.50
CA LEU A 160 -21.88 -8.29 -3.25
C LEU A 160 -20.67 -7.41 -3.54
N VAL A 161 -19.49 -7.85 -3.13
CA VAL A 161 -18.24 -7.14 -3.31
C VAL A 161 -17.30 -7.96 -4.17
N ASP A 162 -16.98 -7.47 -5.35
CA ASP A 162 -15.93 -8.05 -6.18
C ASP A 162 -14.57 -7.46 -5.79
N CYS A 163 -13.73 -8.27 -5.15
CA CYS A 163 -12.40 -7.85 -4.71
C CYS A 163 -11.38 -7.87 -5.85
N MET A 164 -11.71 -8.43 -7.01
CA MET A 164 -10.80 -8.55 -8.17
C MET A 164 -9.41 -9.07 -7.80
N TRP A 165 -9.34 -10.04 -6.87
CA TRP A 165 -8.12 -10.59 -6.24
C TRP A 165 -7.20 -9.53 -5.61
N GLY A 166 -7.73 -8.33 -5.34
CA GLY A 166 -6.99 -7.18 -4.82
C GLY A 166 -7.06 -7.03 -3.31
N ASN A 167 -6.55 -5.89 -2.83
CA ASN A 167 -6.42 -5.57 -1.41
C ASN A 167 -7.75 -5.20 -0.72
N GLY A 168 -8.86 -5.09 -1.45
CA GLY A 168 -10.20 -4.87 -0.89
C GLY A 168 -10.75 -6.08 -0.13
N ALA A 169 -10.21 -7.28 -0.37
CA ALA A 169 -10.65 -8.52 0.24
C ALA A 169 -10.56 -8.46 1.78
N GLY A 170 -11.66 -8.83 2.43
CA GLY A 170 -11.80 -8.87 3.89
C GLY A 170 -12.15 -7.53 4.55
N TRP A 171 -12.07 -6.39 3.84
CA TRP A 171 -12.33 -5.08 4.44
C TRP A 171 -13.81 -4.84 4.73
N PHE A 172 -14.70 -5.12 3.78
CA PHE A 172 -16.15 -4.96 3.99
C PHE A 172 -16.70 -5.90 5.06
N PRO A 173 -16.39 -7.21 5.07
CA PRO A 173 -16.78 -8.08 6.17
C PRO A 173 -16.29 -7.59 7.53
N ARG A 174 -15.03 -7.13 7.62
CA ARG A 174 -14.45 -6.60 8.87
C ARG A 174 -15.16 -5.34 9.35
N LEU A 175 -15.45 -4.39 8.45
CA LEU A 175 -16.09 -3.12 8.78
C LEU A 175 -17.56 -3.29 9.17
N LEU A 176 -18.28 -4.22 8.55
CA LEU A 176 -19.73 -4.35 8.67
C LEU A 176 -20.17 -5.54 9.53
N ALA A 177 -19.24 -6.22 10.18
CA ALA A 177 -19.54 -7.34 11.07
C ALA A 177 -20.46 -6.91 12.24
N GLY A 178 -21.36 -7.84 12.64
CA GLY A 178 -22.23 -7.67 13.83
C GLY A 178 -23.48 -6.84 13.60
N GLY A 179 -23.77 -6.43 12.36
CA GLY A 179 -25.01 -5.72 12.01
C GLY A 179 -26.01 -6.59 11.25
N LYS A 180 -27.04 -5.96 10.66
CA LYS A 180 -28.05 -6.59 9.81
C LYS A 180 -27.61 -6.69 8.35
N THR A 181 -26.69 -5.83 7.93
CA THR A 181 -26.09 -5.85 6.58
C THR A 181 -25.19 -7.07 6.42
N THR A 182 -25.40 -7.82 5.35
CA THR A 182 -24.60 -9.00 5.00
C THR A 182 -23.66 -8.68 3.85
N VAL A 183 -22.47 -9.26 3.88
CA VAL A 183 -21.45 -9.08 2.83
C VAL A 183 -21.09 -10.43 2.24
N LYS A 184 -21.16 -10.54 0.93
CA LYS A 184 -20.64 -11.65 0.15
C LYS A 184 -19.50 -11.14 -0.73
N GLU A 185 -18.32 -11.69 -0.56
CA GLU A 185 -17.17 -11.36 -1.40
C GLU A 185 -16.95 -12.43 -2.47
N VAL A 186 -16.56 -11.97 -3.66
CA VAL A 186 -16.06 -12.82 -4.76
C VAL A 186 -14.66 -12.37 -5.13
N HIS A 187 -13.85 -13.27 -5.70
CA HIS A 187 -12.44 -13.04 -6.04
C HIS A 187 -11.63 -12.44 -4.87
N ASN A 188 -11.85 -12.95 -3.66
CA ASN A 188 -11.27 -12.41 -2.42
C ASN A 188 -9.97 -13.11 -1.98
N GLU A 189 -9.61 -14.24 -2.60
CA GLU A 189 -8.32 -14.88 -2.38
C GLU A 189 -7.16 -14.12 -3.08
N ARG A 190 -5.93 -14.43 -2.70
CA ARG A 190 -4.76 -13.93 -3.43
C ARG A 190 -4.55 -14.76 -4.70
N ASN A 191 -4.77 -14.14 -5.85
CA ASN A 191 -4.42 -14.74 -7.13
C ASN A 191 -3.82 -13.69 -8.07
N PRO A 192 -2.48 -13.57 -8.12
CA PRO A 192 -1.80 -12.49 -8.82
C PRO A 192 -1.87 -12.58 -10.36
N ILE A 193 -2.47 -13.62 -10.93
CA ILE A 193 -2.67 -13.73 -12.38
C ILE A 193 -4.04 -13.21 -12.83
N TYR A 194 -4.93 -12.82 -11.89
CA TYR A 194 -6.26 -12.27 -12.15
C TYR A 194 -7.09 -13.12 -13.14
N PRO A 195 -7.45 -14.38 -12.79
CA PRO A 195 -8.20 -15.26 -13.68
C PRO A 195 -9.46 -14.57 -14.22
N HIS A 196 -9.79 -14.83 -15.48
CA HIS A 196 -11.00 -14.33 -16.14
C HIS A 196 -11.06 -12.83 -16.39
N MET A 197 -10.00 -12.07 -16.10
CA MET A 197 -9.93 -10.65 -16.48
C MET A 197 -8.53 -10.28 -16.98
N THR A 198 -8.45 -9.32 -17.87
CA THR A 198 -7.17 -8.85 -18.40
C THR A 198 -6.44 -7.92 -17.44
N ARG A 199 -7.20 -7.24 -16.57
CA ARG A 199 -6.73 -6.33 -15.53
C ARG A 199 -7.83 -6.09 -14.50
N PRO A 200 -7.49 -5.83 -13.23
CA PRO A 200 -8.47 -5.60 -12.17
C PRO A 200 -9.02 -4.17 -12.21
N GLU A 201 -9.70 -3.84 -13.28
CA GLU A 201 -10.33 -2.54 -13.49
C GLU A 201 -11.86 -2.74 -13.55
N PRO A 202 -12.67 -2.00 -12.75
CA PRO A 202 -14.10 -2.23 -12.59
C PRO A 202 -14.92 -1.67 -13.76
N ILE A 203 -14.59 -2.08 -14.97
CA ILE A 203 -15.28 -1.76 -16.22
C ILE A 203 -15.51 -3.03 -17.04
N PRO A 204 -16.50 -3.08 -17.94
CA PRO A 204 -16.68 -4.19 -18.88
C PRO A 204 -15.41 -4.42 -19.74
N PRO A 205 -15.03 -5.69 -20.03
CA PRO A 205 -15.73 -6.93 -19.61
C PRO A 205 -15.31 -7.44 -18.22
N ASN A 206 -14.43 -6.77 -17.49
CA ASN A 206 -13.83 -7.27 -16.24
C ASN A 206 -14.88 -7.44 -15.12
N VAL A 207 -15.95 -6.65 -15.13
CA VAL A 207 -17.06 -6.75 -14.15
C VAL A 207 -18.14 -7.77 -14.53
N ASP A 208 -18.14 -8.30 -15.77
CA ASP A 208 -19.24 -9.12 -16.28
C ASP A 208 -19.43 -10.41 -15.49
N LEU A 209 -18.35 -10.94 -14.91
CA LEU A 209 -18.42 -12.14 -14.09
C LEU A 209 -19.16 -11.85 -12.77
N CYS A 210 -18.87 -10.72 -12.12
CA CYS A 210 -19.53 -10.31 -10.89
C CYS A 210 -21.04 -10.08 -11.08
N LEU A 211 -21.43 -9.54 -12.24
CA LEU A 211 -22.86 -9.28 -12.55
C LEU A 211 -23.69 -10.56 -12.73
N ARG A 212 -23.08 -11.76 -12.72
CA ARG A 212 -23.77 -13.05 -12.82
C ARG A 212 -24.03 -13.69 -11.44
N PHE A 213 -23.53 -13.11 -10.38
CA PHE A 213 -23.77 -13.54 -9.00
C PHE A 213 -24.97 -12.88 -8.39
#